data_5c1ed53913476b698f47d4bfdbcefcbf
#
_entry.id   5c1ed53913476b698f47d4bfdbcefcbf
#
_cell.length_a   1.000
_cell.length_b   1.000
_cell.length_c   1.000
_cell.angle_alpha   90.00
_cell.angle_beta   90.00
_cell.angle_gamma   90.00
#
_symmetry.space_group_name_H-M   'P 1'
#
loop_
_entity.id
_entity.type
_entity.pdbx_description
1 polymer ?
#
loop_
_entity_poly.entity_id
_entity_poly.type
_entity_poly.pdbx_seq_one_letter_code
_entity_poly.pdbx_strand_id
1 'polypeptide(L)'
;KRSEDTGFPYAVQSCRCSNCRYVGEGKCSLKECCCMAERVRAHTCTFTEILNTCFANVKDNVFHYRLRLAAERATMTKTCFLDREHRARFLKALHRVRGNDKNLIAQLFVLTATENLWSASEAAVARSSISYLDIDFRAFSENDYLFYCIAYDLGNGTSHTDIEDLSNDEVVDFDL
;
A
#
# COMPACT_ATOMS: atom_id res chain seq x y z
N LYS A 1 -9.89 -24.58 -11.54
CA LYS A 1 -9.87 -24.48 -13.03
C LYS A 1 -9.99 -23.00 -13.38
N ARG A 2 -9.05 -22.49 -14.15
CA ARG A 2 -9.17 -21.16 -14.73
C ARG A 2 -10.33 -21.18 -15.72
N SER A 3 -11.14 -20.12 -15.71
CA SER A 3 -12.17 -19.94 -16.73
C SER A 3 -11.50 -19.35 -17.97
N GLU A 4 -11.18 -20.18 -18.94
CA GLU A 4 -10.54 -19.75 -20.20
C GLU A 4 -11.42 -18.77 -20.99
N ASP A 5 -12.73 -18.80 -20.75
CA ASP A 5 -13.70 -17.99 -21.50
C ASP A 5 -13.91 -16.57 -20.97
N THR A 6 -13.38 -16.24 -19.80
CA THR A 6 -13.65 -14.95 -19.14
C THR A 6 -12.43 -14.02 -19.03
N GLY A 7 -11.25 -14.48 -19.42
CA GLY A 7 -10.01 -13.71 -19.22
C GLY A 7 -9.55 -13.60 -17.75
N PHE A 8 -10.32 -14.13 -16.81
CA PHE A 8 -9.93 -14.14 -15.39
C PHE A 8 -8.83 -15.17 -15.14
N PRO A 9 -7.84 -14.86 -14.29
CA PRO A 9 -6.78 -15.80 -13.92
C PRO A 9 -7.26 -16.89 -12.94
N TYR A 10 -8.51 -16.82 -12.46
CA TYR A 10 -9.15 -17.73 -11.52
C TYR A 10 -10.61 -17.97 -11.89
N ALA A 11 -11.19 -19.06 -11.42
CA ALA A 11 -12.60 -19.36 -11.67
C ALA A 11 -13.54 -18.32 -11.03
N VAL A 12 -14.64 -17.99 -11.71
CA VAL A 12 -15.62 -17.01 -11.23
C VAL A 12 -16.14 -17.39 -9.83
N GLN A 13 -16.28 -18.67 -9.52
CA GLN A 13 -16.73 -19.17 -8.22
C GLN A 13 -15.74 -18.89 -7.08
N SER A 14 -14.47 -18.67 -7.39
CA SER A 14 -13.44 -18.30 -6.41
C SER A 14 -13.27 -16.79 -6.25
N CYS A 15 -13.96 -15.98 -7.06
CA CYS A 15 -13.96 -14.53 -6.93
C CYS A 15 -14.72 -14.10 -5.68
N ARG A 16 -14.05 -13.41 -4.78
CA ARG A 16 -14.69 -12.78 -3.61
C ARG A 16 -15.05 -11.32 -3.93
N CYS A 17 -15.85 -11.13 -4.96
CA CYS A 17 -16.23 -9.81 -5.45
C CYS A 17 -17.34 -9.18 -4.60
N SER A 18 -17.16 -9.06 -3.28
CA SER A 18 -18.21 -8.59 -2.35
C SER A 18 -18.80 -7.23 -2.72
N ASN A 19 -18.02 -6.37 -3.40
CA ASN A 19 -18.45 -5.04 -3.84
C ASN A 19 -18.71 -4.96 -5.35
N CYS A 20 -18.65 -6.07 -6.06
CA CYS A 20 -18.84 -6.08 -7.50
C CYS A 20 -20.33 -6.11 -7.85
N ARG A 21 -20.81 -5.12 -8.62
CA ARG A 21 -22.20 -5.04 -9.08
C ARG A 21 -22.65 -6.23 -9.95
N TYR A 22 -21.70 -7.01 -10.50
CA TYR A 22 -21.99 -8.14 -11.39
C TYR A 22 -22.10 -9.48 -10.63
N VAL A 23 -21.84 -9.52 -9.33
CA VAL A 23 -21.84 -10.74 -8.51
C VAL A 23 -23.21 -11.07 -7.93
N GLY A 24 -24.15 -10.10 -7.89
CA GLY A 24 -25.47 -10.30 -7.28
C GLY A 24 -26.29 -11.49 -7.81
N GLU A 25 -25.93 -12.05 -8.97
CA GLU A 25 -26.61 -13.17 -9.63
C GLU A 25 -25.79 -14.47 -9.66
N GLY A 26 -24.67 -14.52 -8.96
CA GLY A 26 -23.84 -15.73 -8.83
C GLY A 26 -22.98 -16.06 -10.07
N LYS A 27 -23.03 -15.26 -11.13
CA LYS A 27 -22.19 -15.44 -12.33
C LYS A 27 -21.73 -14.10 -12.88
N CYS A 28 -20.42 -13.93 -12.98
CA CYS A 28 -19.83 -12.81 -13.72
C CYS A 28 -19.76 -13.18 -15.21
N SER A 29 -20.45 -12.44 -16.04
CA SER A 29 -20.48 -12.64 -17.51
C SER A 29 -19.39 -11.87 -18.26
N LEU A 30 -18.52 -11.14 -17.54
CA LEU A 30 -17.49 -10.33 -18.15
C LEU A 30 -16.32 -11.20 -18.64
N LYS A 31 -15.84 -10.91 -19.84
CA LYS A 31 -14.62 -11.55 -20.39
C LYS A 31 -13.36 -11.12 -19.63
N GLU A 32 -13.35 -9.87 -19.15
CA GLU A 32 -12.26 -9.32 -18.32
C GLU A 32 -12.84 -8.68 -17.07
N CYS A 33 -12.12 -8.82 -15.95
CA CYS A 33 -12.49 -8.17 -14.71
C CYS A 33 -12.18 -6.67 -14.78
N CYS A 34 -13.21 -5.84 -14.69
CA CYS A 34 -13.05 -4.38 -14.59
C CYS A 34 -12.91 -3.89 -13.14
N CYS A 35 -13.03 -4.79 -12.16
CA CYS A 35 -12.85 -4.45 -10.75
C CYS A 35 -11.36 -4.44 -10.40
N MET A 36 -10.81 -3.26 -10.18
CA MET A 36 -9.38 -3.10 -9.86
C MET A 36 -8.98 -3.92 -8.62
N ALA A 37 -9.79 -3.92 -7.56
CA ALA A 37 -9.49 -4.68 -6.35
C ALA A 37 -9.35 -6.19 -6.61
N GLU A 38 -10.18 -6.77 -7.47
CA GLU A 38 -10.09 -8.18 -7.85
C GLU A 38 -8.87 -8.45 -8.74
N ARG A 39 -8.57 -7.54 -9.66
CA ARG A 39 -7.38 -7.64 -10.52
C ARG A 39 -6.09 -7.56 -9.69
N VAL A 40 -6.04 -6.69 -8.68
CA VAL A 40 -4.91 -6.62 -7.75
C VAL A 40 -4.75 -7.94 -6.98
N ARG A 41 -5.84 -8.48 -6.41
CA ARG A 41 -5.82 -9.77 -5.70
C ARG A 41 -5.36 -10.92 -6.59
N ALA A 42 -5.73 -10.87 -7.86
CA ALA A 42 -5.38 -11.87 -8.87
C ALA A 42 -4.00 -11.68 -9.49
N HIS A 43 -3.29 -10.61 -9.13
CA HIS A 43 -2.00 -10.23 -9.72
C HIS A 43 -2.04 -10.06 -11.25
N THR A 44 -3.14 -9.51 -11.78
CA THR A 44 -3.37 -9.33 -13.24
C THR A 44 -3.23 -7.89 -13.69
N CYS A 45 -2.91 -6.96 -12.81
CA CYS A 45 -2.63 -5.57 -13.14
C CYS A 45 -1.18 -5.21 -12.81
N THR A 46 -0.65 -4.27 -13.57
CA THR A 46 0.65 -3.67 -13.29
C THR A 46 0.50 -2.56 -12.25
N PHE A 47 1.61 -2.19 -11.60
CA PHE A 47 1.64 -1.05 -10.68
C PHE A 47 1.20 0.24 -11.38
N THR A 48 1.66 0.47 -12.59
CA THR A 48 1.26 1.65 -13.40
C THR A 48 -0.25 1.68 -13.68
N GLU A 49 -0.88 0.53 -13.98
CA GLU A 49 -2.34 0.48 -14.15
C GLU A 49 -3.09 0.81 -12.86
N ILE A 50 -2.58 0.34 -11.71
CA ILE A 50 -3.16 0.67 -10.40
C ILE A 50 -3.10 2.18 -10.16
N LEU A 51 -1.93 2.79 -10.32
CA LEU A 51 -1.75 4.22 -10.11
C LEU A 51 -2.64 5.05 -11.04
N ASN A 52 -2.62 4.77 -12.33
CA ASN A 52 -3.42 5.50 -13.32
C ASN A 52 -4.93 5.36 -13.10
N THR A 53 -5.38 4.23 -12.53
CA THR A 53 -6.81 4.01 -12.28
C THR A 53 -7.25 4.64 -10.96
N CYS A 54 -6.48 4.46 -9.90
CA CYS A 54 -6.83 4.97 -8.57
C CYS A 54 -6.80 6.49 -8.51
N PHE A 55 -5.88 7.12 -9.23
CA PHE A 55 -5.64 8.56 -9.19
C PHE A 55 -6.03 9.30 -10.49
N ALA A 56 -6.82 8.66 -11.36
CA ALA A 56 -7.26 9.25 -12.64
C ALA A 56 -7.97 10.60 -12.50
N ASN A 57 -8.65 10.84 -11.38
CA ASN A 57 -9.42 12.06 -11.12
C ASN A 57 -8.62 13.16 -10.39
N VAL A 58 -7.41 12.86 -9.95
CA VAL A 58 -6.54 13.82 -9.30
C VAL A 58 -5.98 14.78 -10.36
N LYS A 59 -6.10 16.09 -10.14
CA LYS A 59 -5.66 17.11 -11.09
C LYS A 59 -4.33 17.77 -10.70
N ASP A 60 -3.67 17.28 -9.65
CA ASP A 60 -2.40 17.80 -9.18
C ASP A 60 -1.25 17.32 -10.07
N ASN A 61 -0.53 18.25 -10.68
CA ASN A 61 0.56 17.94 -11.61
C ASN A 61 1.83 17.45 -10.87
N VAL A 62 2.09 17.94 -9.67
CA VAL A 62 3.24 17.52 -8.86
C VAL A 62 3.02 16.09 -8.39
N PHE A 63 1.83 15.79 -7.90
CA PHE A 63 1.42 14.46 -7.53
C PHE A 63 1.57 13.45 -8.69
N HIS A 64 1.05 13.79 -9.89
CA HIS A 64 1.21 12.91 -11.06
C HIS A 64 2.66 12.74 -11.50
N TYR A 65 3.48 13.76 -11.35
CA TYR A 65 4.91 13.66 -11.64
C TYR A 65 5.58 12.67 -10.67
N ARG A 66 5.31 12.79 -9.37
CA ARG A 66 5.81 11.86 -8.34
C ARG A 66 5.32 10.42 -8.56
N LEU A 67 4.04 10.23 -8.88
CA LEU A 67 3.51 8.91 -9.23
C LEU A 67 4.24 8.27 -10.41
N ARG A 68 4.57 9.07 -11.44
CA ARG A 68 5.31 8.57 -12.60
C ARG A 68 6.71 8.12 -12.19
N LEU A 69 7.43 8.91 -11.39
CA LEU A 69 8.74 8.51 -10.89
C LEU A 69 8.67 7.24 -10.04
N ALA A 70 7.68 7.12 -9.16
CA ALA A 70 7.45 5.92 -8.37
C ALA A 70 7.17 4.70 -9.26
N ALA A 71 6.38 4.86 -10.32
CA ALA A 71 6.10 3.78 -11.28
C ALA A 71 7.36 3.34 -12.05
N GLU A 72 8.20 4.29 -12.45
CA GLU A 72 9.48 4.01 -13.12
C GLU A 72 10.43 3.25 -12.17
N ARG A 73 10.57 3.70 -10.93
CA ARG A 73 11.37 3.02 -9.90
C ARG A 73 10.83 1.60 -9.63
N ALA A 74 9.53 1.42 -9.50
CA ALA A 74 8.91 0.12 -9.25
C ALA A 74 9.10 -0.88 -10.40
N THR A 75 9.22 -0.41 -11.65
CA THR A 75 9.52 -1.28 -12.79
C THR A 75 10.99 -1.71 -12.84
N MET A 76 11.89 -0.89 -12.33
CA MET A 76 13.34 -1.16 -12.30
C MET A 76 13.75 -2.03 -11.11
N THR A 77 13.01 -1.95 -9.99
CA THR A 77 13.28 -2.69 -8.77
C THR A 77 12.08 -3.56 -8.41
N LYS A 78 12.30 -4.84 -8.14
CA LYS A 78 11.21 -5.75 -7.71
C LYS A 78 10.62 -5.43 -6.33
N THR A 79 11.18 -4.46 -5.63
CA THR A 79 10.79 -4.04 -4.28
C THR A 79 11.04 -2.54 -4.13
N CYS A 80 10.04 -1.81 -3.65
CA CYS A 80 10.08 -0.36 -3.43
C CYS A 80 10.63 0.00 -2.05
N PHE A 81 11.79 -0.53 -1.67
CA PHE A 81 12.48 -0.05 -0.47
C PHE A 81 13.18 1.27 -0.77
N LEU A 82 13.15 2.20 0.18
CA LEU A 82 13.86 3.47 0.05
C LEU A 82 15.36 3.24 -0.14
N ASP A 83 15.92 2.38 0.71
CA ASP A 83 17.33 2.04 0.73
C ASP A 83 17.56 0.60 1.25
N ARG A 84 18.82 0.23 1.41
CA ARG A 84 19.25 -1.06 1.94
C ARG A 84 18.91 -1.21 3.43
N GLU A 85 18.99 -0.15 4.16
CA GLU A 85 18.75 -0.05 5.60
C GLU A 85 17.26 -0.23 5.89
N HIS A 86 16.37 0.42 5.13
CA HIS A 86 14.92 0.19 5.18
C HIS A 86 14.60 -1.30 4.98
N ARG A 87 15.19 -1.92 3.95
CA ARG A 87 15.01 -3.35 3.70
C ARG A 87 15.44 -4.20 4.88
N ALA A 88 16.57 -3.89 5.49
CA ALA A 88 17.11 -4.65 6.64
C ALA A 88 16.19 -4.50 7.86
N ARG A 89 15.74 -3.27 8.18
CA ARG A 89 14.79 -3.01 9.27
C ARG A 89 13.48 -3.77 9.06
N PHE A 90 12.92 -3.68 7.86
CA PHE A 90 11.67 -4.36 7.51
C PHE A 90 11.77 -5.88 7.67
N LEU A 91 12.81 -6.50 7.14
CA LEU A 91 13.00 -7.95 7.29
C LEU A 91 13.16 -8.37 8.75
N LYS A 92 13.87 -7.58 9.56
CA LYS A 92 13.98 -7.81 11.01
C LYS A 92 12.62 -7.69 11.69
N ALA A 93 11.82 -6.67 11.34
CA ALA A 93 10.48 -6.45 11.88
C ALA A 93 9.52 -7.60 11.55
N LEU A 94 9.57 -8.15 10.33
CA LEU A 94 8.73 -9.28 9.91
C LEU A 94 8.92 -10.53 10.79
N HIS A 95 10.12 -10.77 11.32
CA HIS A 95 10.35 -11.91 12.22
C HIS A 95 9.65 -11.78 13.58
N ARG A 96 9.20 -10.58 13.94
CA ARG A 96 8.52 -10.31 15.22
C ARG A 96 7.03 -10.55 15.16
N VAL A 97 6.43 -10.45 13.96
CA VAL A 97 4.98 -10.56 13.76
C VAL A 97 4.57 -11.95 13.33
N ARG A 98 3.31 -12.31 13.61
CA ARG A 98 2.74 -13.58 13.16
C ARG A 98 2.14 -13.44 11.77
N GLY A 99 2.54 -14.35 10.89
CA GLY A 99 1.70 -14.80 9.80
C GLY A 99 1.53 -13.84 8.63
N ASN A 100 0.37 -13.98 8.00
CA ASN A 100 0.06 -13.45 6.68
C ASN A 100 -0.90 -12.25 6.73
N ASP A 101 -0.93 -11.50 7.82
CA ASP A 101 -1.72 -10.28 7.89
C ASP A 101 -1.12 -9.21 7.00
N LYS A 102 -1.73 -9.02 5.83
CA LYS A 102 -1.25 -8.09 4.81
C LYS A 102 -1.28 -6.64 5.29
N ASN A 103 -2.29 -6.28 6.11
CA ASN A 103 -2.40 -4.93 6.64
C ASN A 103 -1.28 -4.65 7.64
N LEU A 104 -1.02 -5.59 8.54
CA LEU A 104 0.08 -5.46 9.49
C LEU A 104 1.45 -5.39 8.78
N ILE A 105 1.64 -6.21 7.74
CA ILE A 105 2.87 -6.19 6.92
C ILE A 105 3.04 -4.84 6.22
N ALA A 106 1.96 -4.26 5.67
CA ALA A 106 1.99 -2.95 5.01
C ALA A 106 2.33 -1.83 6.01
N GLN A 107 1.73 -1.85 7.20
CA GLN A 107 2.06 -0.91 8.29
C GLN A 107 3.53 -1.00 8.67
N LEU A 108 4.05 -2.23 8.86
CA LEU A 108 5.47 -2.44 9.18
C LEU A 108 6.39 -1.93 8.08
N PHE A 109 6.01 -2.14 6.81
CA PHE A 109 6.79 -1.63 5.69
C PHE A 109 6.96 -0.11 5.79
N VAL A 110 5.88 0.63 6.06
CA VAL A 110 5.92 2.08 6.22
C VAL A 110 6.67 2.50 7.48
N LEU A 111 6.40 1.88 8.64
CA LEU A 111 7.06 2.24 9.91
C LEU A 111 8.57 1.97 9.93
N THR A 112 9.05 1.09 9.08
CA THR A 112 10.49 0.80 8.95
C THR A 112 11.21 1.67 7.92
N ALA A 113 10.52 2.63 7.28
CA ALA A 113 11.05 3.46 6.22
C ALA A 113 12.30 4.24 6.67
N THR A 114 12.22 4.91 7.81
CA THR A 114 13.36 5.65 8.39
C THR A 114 13.81 5.03 9.72
N GLU A 115 15.04 5.31 10.12
CA GLU A 115 15.59 4.85 11.41
C GLU A 115 14.86 5.51 12.58
N ASN A 116 14.58 6.81 12.47
CA ASN A 116 13.94 7.57 13.54
C ASN A 116 12.50 7.07 13.80
N LEU A 117 11.73 6.89 12.72
CA LEU A 117 10.36 6.36 12.80
C LEU A 117 10.34 4.94 13.38
N TRP A 118 11.26 4.06 12.94
CA TRP A 118 11.34 2.71 13.44
C TRP A 118 11.73 2.65 14.91
N SER A 119 12.74 3.42 15.30
CA SER A 119 13.21 3.45 16.71
C SER A 119 12.11 3.86 17.68
N ALA A 120 11.24 4.81 17.29
CA ALA A 120 10.09 5.22 18.07
C ALA A 120 8.95 4.20 18.07
N SER A 121 8.84 3.40 17.01
CA SER A 121 7.69 2.49 16.79
C SER A 121 8.00 1.04 17.22
N GLU A 122 9.25 0.64 17.31
CA GLU A 122 9.64 -0.76 17.50
C GLU A 122 9.03 -1.40 18.74
N ALA A 123 8.94 -0.64 19.85
CA ALA A 123 8.38 -1.13 21.11
C ALA A 123 6.85 -1.29 21.06
N ALA A 124 6.18 -0.52 20.20
CA ALA A 124 4.73 -0.56 20.01
C ALA A 124 4.26 -1.73 19.13
N VAL A 125 5.18 -2.43 18.46
CA VAL A 125 4.88 -3.55 17.57
C VAL A 125 4.77 -4.85 18.35
N ALA A 126 3.55 -5.36 18.47
CA ALA A 126 3.26 -6.69 18.99
C ALA A 126 3.16 -7.73 17.87
N ARG A 127 2.93 -9.00 18.23
CA ARG A 127 2.89 -10.12 17.27
C ARG A 127 1.77 -10.05 16.24
N SER A 128 0.67 -9.36 16.56
CA SER A 128 -0.55 -9.31 15.72
C SER A 128 -1.14 -7.92 15.60
N SER A 129 -0.51 -6.89 16.15
CA SER A 129 -1.04 -5.52 16.17
C SER A 129 0.06 -4.50 16.41
N ILE A 130 -0.25 -3.24 16.16
CA ILE A 130 0.59 -2.10 16.50
C ILE A 130 -0.21 -1.17 17.41
N SER A 131 0.37 -0.80 18.55
CA SER A 131 -0.23 0.16 19.49
C SER A 131 0.24 1.58 19.16
N TYR A 132 -0.49 2.27 18.30
CA TYR A 132 -0.14 3.62 17.87
C TYR A 132 -0.14 4.65 19.00
N LEU A 133 -0.89 4.40 20.08
CA LEU A 133 -0.91 5.29 21.26
C LEU A 133 0.42 5.26 22.04
N ASP A 134 1.22 4.21 21.86
CA ASP A 134 2.51 4.04 22.53
C ASP A 134 3.69 4.61 21.71
N ILE A 135 3.41 5.15 20.51
CA ILE A 135 4.43 5.73 19.64
C ILE A 135 4.58 7.22 19.98
N ASP A 136 5.78 7.62 20.40
CA ASP A 136 6.10 9.03 20.66
C ASP A 136 6.56 9.73 19.37
N PHE A 137 5.64 10.49 18.78
CA PHE A 137 5.87 11.20 17.53
C PHE A 137 6.38 12.65 17.71
N ARG A 138 6.63 13.12 18.95
CA ARG A 138 7.05 14.51 19.22
C ARG A 138 8.41 14.88 18.61
N ALA A 139 9.24 13.90 18.34
CA ALA A 139 10.55 14.08 17.73
C ALA A 139 10.57 13.74 16.22
N PHE A 140 9.42 13.50 15.60
CA PHE A 140 9.35 13.17 14.18
C PHE A 140 9.65 14.39 13.32
N SER A 141 10.34 14.16 12.21
CA SER A 141 10.33 15.07 11.07
C SER A 141 8.95 15.07 10.42
N GLU A 142 8.70 16.01 9.54
CA GLU A 142 7.44 16.04 8.76
C GLU A 142 7.25 14.75 7.94
N ASN A 143 8.32 14.25 7.32
CA ASN A 143 8.30 12.99 6.61
C ASN A 143 8.00 11.79 7.53
N ASP A 144 8.64 11.70 8.71
CA ASP A 144 8.37 10.63 9.66
C ASP A 144 6.92 10.66 10.14
N TYR A 145 6.40 11.87 10.39
CA TYR A 145 5.01 12.05 10.80
C TYR A 145 4.02 11.65 9.70
N LEU A 146 4.32 11.99 8.45
CA LEU A 146 3.52 11.56 7.31
C LEU A 146 3.50 10.03 7.17
N PHE A 147 4.66 9.38 7.26
CA PHE A 147 4.73 7.91 7.25
C PHE A 147 3.97 7.29 8.44
N TYR A 148 4.06 7.90 9.61
CA TYR A 148 3.26 7.47 10.76
C TYR A 148 1.76 7.54 10.46
N CYS A 149 1.27 8.65 9.91
CA CYS A 149 -0.13 8.82 9.51
C CYS A 149 -0.55 7.78 8.45
N ILE A 150 0.26 7.56 7.43
CA ILE A 150 0.01 6.53 6.41
C ILE A 150 -0.10 5.14 7.04
N ALA A 151 0.83 4.78 7.93
CA ALA A 151 0.81 3.49 8.61
C ALA A 151 -0.44 3.34 9.50
N TYR A 152 -0.82 4.40 10.20
CA TYR A 152 -2.03 4.46 11.02
C TYR A 152 -3.28 4.26 10.17
N ASP A 153 -3.39 4.95 9.04
CA ASP A 153 -4.53 4.84 8.11
C ASP A 153 -4.66 3.45 7.53
N LEU A 154 -3.55 2.82 7.14
CA LEU A 154 -3.52 1.42 6.68
C LEU A 154 -4.03 0.45 7.74
N GLY A 155 -3.75 0.71 9.03
CA GLY A 155 -4.17 -0.14 10.14
C GLY A 155 -5.63 0.03 10.52
N ASN A 156 -6.12 1.25 10.50
CA ASN A 156 -7.43 1.60 11.06
C ASN A 156 -8.50 1.87 9.99
N GLY A 157 -8.11 1.91 8.70
CA GLY A 157 -9.03 2.25 7.61
C GLY A 157 -9.49 3.70 7.66
N THR A 158 -8.67 4.59 8.19
CA THR A 158 -8.92 6.04 8.27
C THR A 158 -8.24 6.76 7.11
N SER A 159 -8.36 8.06 7.03
CA SER A 159 -7.74 8.91 6.02
C SER A 159 -7.31 10.23 6.68
N HIS A 160 -6.15 10.21 7.33
CA HIS A 160 -5.52 11.40 7.90
C HIS A 160 -4.53 12.05 6.93
N THR A 161 -4.07 11.27 5.96
CA THR A 161 -3.16 11.72 4.90
C THR A 161 -3.96 12.01 3.65
N ASP A 162 -3.79 13.16 3.05
CA ASP A 162 -4.43 13.51 1.79
C ASP A 162 -3.41 13.69 0.64
N ILE A 163 -3.92 14.06 -0.54
CA ILE A 163 -3.11 14.22 -1.74
C ILE A 163 -2.29 15.51 -1.69
N GLU A 164 -2.79 16.53 -0.98
CA GLU A 164 -2.09 17.80 -0.80
C GLU A 164 -0.83 17.58 0.03
N ASP A 165 -0.91 16.75 1.09
CA ASP A 165 0.26 16.33 1.88
C ASP A 165 1.30 15.62 1.01
N LEU A 166 0.86 14.69 0.15
CA LEU A 166 1.75 13.93 -0.75
C LEU A 166 2.34 14.76 -1.89
N SER A 167 1.75 15.91 -2.20
CA SER A 167 2.19 16.82 -3.25
C SER A 167 3.10 17.94 -2.72
N ASN A 168 3.13 18.14 -1.41
CA ASN A 168 3.86 19.24 -0.80
C ASN A 168 5.35 18.89 -0.65
N ASP A 169 6.23 19.67 -1.30
CA ASP A 169 7.68 19.49 -1.26
C ASP A 169 8.29 19.79 0.12
N GLU A 170 7.57 20.54 0.98
CA GLU A 170 7.98 20.80 2.36
C GLU A 170 7.70 19.60 3.26
N VAL A 171 6.68 18.78 2.92
CA VAL A 171 6.23 17.63 3.72
C VAL A 171 6.86 16.33 3.22
N VAL A 172 6.98 16.15 1.92
CA VAL A 172 7.54 14.93 1.31
C VAL A 172 8.81 15.27 0.55
N ASP A 173 9.95 14.80 1.06
CA ASP A 173 11.22 14.92 0.35
C ASP A 173 11.13 14.22 -1.02
N PHE A 174 11.68 14.89 -2.05
CA PHE A 174 11.59 14.45 -3.44
C PHE A 174 12.30 13.11 -3.70
N ASP A 175 13.25 12.75 -2.84
CA ASP A 175 14.04 11.51 -2.94
C ASP A 175 13.38 10.31 -2.19
N LEU A 176 12.26 10.53 -1.50
CA LEU A 176 11.45 9.51 -0.87
C LEU A 176 10.34 9.03 -1.79
#